data_19e1d33bb5d0089e56c0adcd8f7df98e
#
_entry.id   19e1d33bb5d0089e56c0adcd8f7df98e
#
_cell.length_a   1.000
_cell.length_b   1.000
_cell.length_c   1.000
_cell.angle_alpha   90.00
_cell.angle_beta   90.00
_cell.angle_gamma   90.00
#
_symmetry.space_group_name_H-M   'P 1'
#
loop_
_entity.id
_entity.type
_entity.pdbx_description
1 polymer ?
#
loop_
_entity_poly.entity_id
_entity_poly.type
_entity_poly.pdbx_seq_one_letter_code
_entity_poly.pdbx_strand_id
1 'polypeptide(L)'
;MRLRFILCLPLVLLVGCQSVQTTQGGNVGVNRTQYMMGGLSAEEVNQMADEAYQETLAEAKKQGLLNTNAATVRRLNTIAAELIKEVPNFRADASSWDWEVNLIKDDQLNASCAPGGKILFYSGIIDRLELSDDEIAQIMGHEIAHALREHGREAISRAYVTQMGTQLAG
;
A
#
# COMPACT_ATOMS: atom_id res chain seq x y z
N MET A 1 19.92 -60.75 -5.97
CA MET A 1 20.11 -59.28 -6.24
C MET A 1 18.74 -58.61 -6.12
N ARG A 2 18.45 -57.96 -4.98
CA ARG A 2 17.12 -57.33 -4.72
C ARG A 2 17.19 -55.86 -5.10
N LEU A 3 16.52 -55.52 -6.20
CA LEU A 3 16.40 -54.14 -6.72
C LEU A 3 15.45 -53.36 -5.79
N ARG A 4 15.99 -52.39 -5.02
CA ARG A 4 15.18 -51.46 -4.21
C ARG A 4 14.73 -50.30 -5.09
N PHE A 5 13.46 -50.29 -5.47
CA PHE A 5 12.84 -49.09 -6.05
C PHE A 5 12.70 -48.04 -4.97
N ILE A 6 13.46 -46.96 -5.09
CA ILE A 6 13.26 -45.75 -4.29
C ILE A 6 12.13 -44.95 -4.96
N LEU A 7 10.97 -44.99 -4.33
CA LEU A 7 9.81 -44.19 -4.75
C LEU A 7 10.10 -42.73 -4.36
N CYS A 8 10.62 -41.93 -5.30
CA CYS A 8 10.68 -40.47 -5.14
C CYS A 8 9.26 -39.90 -5.21
N LEU A 9 8.66 -39.65 -4.06
CA LEU A 9 7.39 -38.90 -3.98
C LEU A 9 7.68 -37.42 -4.27
N PRO A 10 7.09 -36.81 -5.32
CA PRO A 10 7.29 -35.39 -5.56
C PRO A 10 6.64 -34.59 -4.42
N LEU A 11 7.44 -33.81 -3.70
CA LEU A 11 6.97 -32.85 -2.70
C LEU A 11 6.27 -31.70 -3.43
N VAL A 12 4.97 -31.80 -3.59
CA VAL A 12 4.14 -30.70 -4.12
C VAL A 12 4.09 -29.63 -3.03
N LEU A 13 4.87 -28.57 -3.20
CA LEU A 13 4.76 -27.36 -2.39
C LEU A 13 3.41 -26.70 -2.71
N LEU A 14 2.42 -26.92 -1.86
CA LEU A 14 1.15 -26.21 -1.90
C LEU A 14 1.40 -24.75 -1.49
N VAL A 15 1.59 -23.88 -2.47
CA VAL A 15 1.55 -22.42 -2.26
C VAL A 15 0.08 -22.06 -2.02
N GLY A 16 -0.34 -22.08 -0.76
CA GLY A 16 -1.70 -21.71 -0.35
C GLY A 16 -1.79 -20.26 0.09
N CYS A 17 -3.00 -19.69 0.04
CA CYS A 17 -3.29 -18.41 0.68
C CYS A 17 -3.18 -18.57 2.20
N GLN A 18 -2.48 -17.65 2.84
CA GLN A 18 -2.38 -17.56 4.30
C GLN A 18 -3.35 -16.47 4.80
N SER A 19 -3.98 -16.74 5.95
CA SER A 19 -4.76 -15.73 6.65
C SER A 19 -3.82 -14.82 7.45
N VAL A 20 -3.93 -13.51 7.24
CA VAL A 20 -3.07 -12.51 7.87
C VAL A 20 -3.93 -11.43 8.52
N GLN A 21 -3.51 -10.93 9.67
CA GLN A 21 -4.02 -9.72 10.29
C GLN A 21 -2.90 -8.68 10.31
N THR A 22 -3.08 -7.61 9.56
CA THR A 22 -2.06 -6.55 9.38
C THR A 22 -2.23 -5.39 10.35
N THR A 23 -3.43 -5.22 10.92
CA THR A 23 -3.74 -4.19 11.90
C THR A 23 -4.36 -4.82 13.15
N GLN A 24 -4.11 -4.18 14.30
CA GLN A 24 -4.72 -4.60 15.55
C GLN A 24 -6.19 -4.17 15.58
N GLY A 25 -7.08 -5.09 15.97
CA GLY A 25 -8.44 -4.76 16.37
C GLY A 25 -8.44 -4.29 17.82
N GLY A 26 -9.23 -3.27 18.10
CA GLY A 26 -9.33 -2.72 19.44
C GLY A 26 -10.47 -1.72 19.52
N ASN A 27 -10.39 -0.75 20.44
CA ASN A 27 -11.43 0.27 20.64
C ASN A 27 -11.67 1.16 19.40
N VAL A 28 -10.73 1.18 18.46
CA VAL A 28 -10.77 2.04 17.26
C VAL A 28 -10.71 1.24 15.96
N GLY A 29 -10.24 -0.01 15.98
CA GLY A 29 -10.04 -0.83 14.78
C GLY A 29 -10.99 -2.02 14.68
N VAL A 30 -11.28 -2.44 13.45
CA VAL A 30 -12.03 -3.66 13.16
C VAL A 30 -11.08 -4.79 12.86
N ASN A 31 -11.26 -5.94 13.54
CA ASN A 31 -10.56 -7.17 13.19
C ASN A 31 -11.00 -7.63 11.81
N ARG A 32 -10.06 -7.69 10.87
CA ARG A 32 -10.31 -8.19 9.53
C ARG A 32 -9.27 -9.23 9.16
N THR A 33 -9.74 -10.43 8.87
CA THR A 33 -8.88 -11.47 8.28
C THR A 33 -8.72 -11.21 6.79
N GLN A 34 -7.47 -11.15 6.33
CA GLN A 34 -7.10 -10.99 4.93
C GLN A 34 -6.43 -12.28 4.45
N TYR A 35 -6.57 -12.58 3.17
CA TYR A 35 -5.96 -13.76 2.56
C TYR A 35 -4.89 -13.33 1.58
N MET A 36 -3.65 -13.70 1.87
CA MET A 36 -2.48 -13.34 1.09
C MET A 36 -1.76 -14.58 0.58
N MET A 37 -1.21 -14.51 -0.62
CA MET A 37 -0.45 -15.60 -1.20
C MET A 37 0.86 -15.79 -0.42
N GLY A 38 1.14 -17.03 0.01
CA GLY A 38 2.29 -17.35 0.86
C GLY A 38 3.66 -17.14 0.22
N GLY A 39 3.73 -16.96 -1.10
CA GLY A 39 4.96 -16.67 -1.85
C GLY A 39 5.20 -15.18 -2.13
N LEU A 40 4.32 -14.28 -1.64
CA LEU A 40 4.45 -12.83 -1.82
C LEU A 40 4.64 -12.19 -0.45
N SER A 41 5.87 -11.82 -0.13
CA SER A 41 6.19 -11.18 1.16
C SER A 41 5.75 -9.71 1.20
N ALA A 42 5.57 -9.17 2.41
CA ALA A 42 5.30 -7.74 2.58
C ALA A 42 6.50 -6.90 2.10
N GLU A 43 7.72 -7.38 2.34
CA GLU A 43 8.96 -6.71 1.93
C GLU A 43 9.06 -6.55 0.41
N GLU A 44 8.80 -7.62 -0.34
CA GLU A 44 8.81 -7.57 -1.82
C GLU A 44 7.77 -6.58 -2.35
N VAL A 45 6.56 -6.57 -1.77
CA VAL A 45 5.51 -5.61 -2.18
C VAL A 45 5.91 -4.18 -1.81
N ASN A 46 6.50 -3.96 -0.64
CA ASN A 46 6.97 -2.64 -0.22
C ASN A 46 8.07 -2.12 -1.16
N GLN A 47 9.01 -2.98 -1.54
CA GLN A 47 10.06 -2.61 -2.49
C GLN A 47 9.48 -2.25 -3.86
N MET A 48 8.58 -3.07 -4.42
CA MET A 48 7.92 -2.77 -5.69
C MET A 48 7.13 -1.46 -5.64
N ALA A 49 6.46 -1.21 -4.52
CA ALA A 49 5.68 0.01 -4.32
C ALA A 49 6.58 1.25 -4.20
N ASP A 50 7.72 1.14 -3.50
CA ASP A 50 8.69 2.23 -3.39
C ASP A 50 9.33 2.53 -4.76
N GLU A 51 9.74 1.52 -5.52
CA GLU A 51 10.27 1.69 -6.88
C GLU A 51 9.27 2.45 -7.78
N ALA A 52 8.01 2.04 -7.80
CA ALA A 52 6.96 2.69 -8.59
C ALA A 52 6.69 4.13 -8.12
N TYR A 53 6.75 4.38 -6.81
CA TYR A 53 6.61 5.71 -6.23
C TYR A 53 7.78 6.62 -6.67
N GLN A 54 9.02 6.14 -6.56
CA GLN A 54 10.21 6.89 -6.95
C GLN A 54 10.22 7.21 -8.46
N GLU A 55 9.79 6.27 -9.31
CA GLU A 55 9.63 6.51 -10.75
C GLU A 55 8.61 7.62 -11.02
N THR A 56 7.47 7.60 -10.31
CA THR A 56 6.43 8.62 -10.42
C THR A 56 6.95 10.00 -10.02
N LEU A 57 7.69 10.08 -8.92
CA LEU A 57 8.29 11.35 -8.47
C LEU A 57 9.37 11.84 -9.44
N ALA A 58 10.20 10.94 -9.96
CA ALA A 58 11.25 11.28 -10.92
C ALA A 58 10.66 11.88 -12.21
N GLU A 59 9.58 11.26 -12.73
CA GLU A 59 8.91 11.79 -13.92
C GLU A 59 8.22 13.14 -13.65
N ALA A 60 7.53 13.28 -12.52
CA ALA A 60 6.93 14.56 -12.13
C ALA A 60 7.98 15.67 -11.93
N LYS A 61 9.13 15.33 -11.34
CA LYS A 61 10.26 16.25 -11.18
C LYS A 61 10.85 16.68 -12.52
N LYS A 62 11.05 15.75 -13.45
CA LYS A 62 11.55 16.03 -14.79
C LYS A 62 10.64 16.97 -15.57
N GLN A 63 9.33 16.86 -15.36
CA GLN A 63 8.33 17.74 -15.95
C GLN A 63 8.16 19.06 -15.19
N GLY A 64 8.80 19.26 -14.06
CA GLY A 64 8.65 20.46 -13.22
C GLY A 64 7.29 20.52 -12.51
N LEU A 65 6.65 19.37 -12.25
CA LEU A 65 5.32 19.26 -11.65
C LEU A 65 5.34 18.84 -10.18
N LEU A 66 6.50 18.38 -9.68
CA LEU A 66 6.64 17.91 -8.30
C LEU A 66 6.75 19.07 -7.32
N ASN A 67 5.91 19.09 -6.29
CA ASN A 67 5.96 20.02 -5.15
C ASN A 67 5.99 21.51 -5.53
N THR A 68 5.35 21.88 -6.63
CA THR A 68 5.39 23.25 -7.18
C THR A 68 4.65 24.28 -6.33
N ASN A 69 3.68 23.85 -5.50
CA ASN A 69 2.95 24.71 -4.57
C ASN A 69 3.41 24.46 -3.13
N ALA A 70 4.41 25.22 -2.68
CA ALA A 70 4.97 25.05 -1.33
C ALA A 70 3.96 25.30 -0.19
N ALA A 71 2.92 26.09 -0.42
CA ALA A 71 1.88 26.31 0.59
C ALA A 71 1.03 25.05 0.77
N THR A 72 0.58 24.44 -0.32
CA THR A 72 -0.18 23.18 -0.29
C THR A 72 0.66 22.03 0.25
N VAL A 73 1.93 21.93 -0.13
CA VAL A 73 2.85 20.91 0.40
C VAL A 73 2.99 21.04 1.93
N ARG A 74 3.17 22.25 2.47
CA ARG A 74 3.21 22.46 3.92
C ARG A 74 1.90 22.07 4.60
N ARG A 75 0.76 22.43 3.99
CA ARG A 75 -0.58 22.06 4.47
C ARG A 75 -0.73 20.54 4.58
N LEU A 76 -0.37 19.80 3.52
CA LEU A 76 -0.40 18.33 3.51
C LEU A 76 0.52 17.72 4.58
N ASN A 77 1.74 18.24 4.73
CA ASN A 77 2.68 17.76 5.76
C ASN A 77 2.16 18.00 7.18
N THR A 78 1.49 19.14 7.44
CA THR A 78 0.90 19.42 8.75
C THR A 78 -0.21 18.41 9.07
N ILE A 79 -1.10 18.14 8.12
CA ILE A 79 -2.17 17.15 8.27
C ILE A 79 -1.59 15.74 8.46
N ALA A 80 -0.61 15.36 7.64
CA ALA A 80 0.05 14.06 7.75
C ALA A 80 0.68 13.86 9.14
N ALA A 81 1.37 14.87 9.67
CA ALA A 81 2.02 14.80 10.96
C ALA A 81 1.03 14.52 12.12
N GLU A 82 -0.19 15.05 12.04
CA GLU A 82 -1.23 14.74 13.04
C GLU A 82 -1.77 13.30 12.88
N LEU A 83 -2.02 12.85 11.67
CA LEU A 83 -2.52 11.48 11.42
C LEU A 83 -1.48 10.41 11.77
N ILE A 84 -0.20 10.65 11.46
CA ILE A 84 0.88 9.70 11.72
C ILE A 84 1.07 9.44 13.23
N LYS A 85 0.76 10.39 14.10
CA LYS A 85 0.79 10.18 15.56
C LYS A 85 -0.15 9.05 16.01
N GLU A 86 -1.25 8.85 15.30
CA GLU A 86 -2.26 7.86 15.64
C GLU A 86 -1.98 6.47 15.02
N VAL A 87 -1.08 6.39 14.05
CA VAL A 87 -0.75 5.15 13.33
C VAL A 87 -0.33 3.99 14.26
N PRO A 88 0.47 4.20 15.33
CA PRO A 88 0.87 3.12 16.23
C PRO A 88 -0.30 2.43 16.94
N ASN A 89 -1.44 3.11 17.07
CA ASN A 89 -2.66 2.54 17.66
C ASN A 89 -3.26 1.41 16.80
N PHE A 90 -2.93 1.41 15.49
CA PHE A 90 -3.42 0.43 14.52
C PHE A 90 -2.36 -0.59 14.14
N ARG A 91 -1.10 -0.11 13.97
CA ARG A 91 0.02 -0.91 13.53
C ARG A 91 1.32 -0.37 14.12
N ALA A 92 1.87 -1.07 15.10
CA ALA A 92 3.01 -0.60 15.91
C ALA A 92 4.30 -0.38 15.07
N ASP A 93 4.61 -1.30 14.12
CA ASP A 93 5.79 -1.19 13.26
C ASP A 93 5.73 -0.02 12.29
N ALA A 94 4.54 0.46 11.94
CA ALA A 94 4.38 1.60 11.03
C ALA A 94 4.85 2.94 11.63
N SER A 95 5.11 3.00 12.94
CA SER A 95 5.78 4.16 13.55
C SER A 95 7.21 4.36 13.05
N SER A 96 7.85 3.30 12.57
CA SER A 96 9.22 3.33 12.03
C SER A 96 9.28 3.47 10.51
N TRP A 97 8.13 3.60 9.85
CA TRP A 97 8.10 3.81 8.40
C TRP A 97 8.71 5.16 8.02
N ASP A 98 9.31 5.22 6.85
CA ASP A 98 9.86 6.46 6.28
C ASP A 98 8.73 7.27 5.61
N TRP A 99 7.96 7.97 6.45
CA TRP A 99 6.81 8.77 6.04
C TRP A 99 7.22 9.95 5.16
N GLU A 100 6.63 10.05 4.00
CA GLU A 100 6.91 11.09 3.02
C GLU A 100 5.62 11.57 2.38
N VAL A 101 5.50 12.88 2.15
CA VAL A 101 4.33 13.49 1.51
C VAL A 101 4.78 14.29 0.30
N ASN A 102 4.24 13.97 -0.86
CA ASN A 102 4.49 14.71 -2.10
C ASN A 102 3.19 15.16 -2.77
N LEU A 103 3.29 16.24 -3.52
CA LEU A 103 2.23 16.82 -4.34
C LEU A 103 2.67 16.85 -5.80
N ILE A 104 1.89 16.26 -6.69
CA ILE A 104 2.08 16.39 -8.13
C ILE A 104 1.02 17.37 -8.66
N LYS A 105 1.47 18.36 -9.43
CA LYS A 105 0.58 19.27 -10.14
C LYS A 105 -0.02 18.56 -11.34
N ASP A 106 -1.25 18.09 -11.17
CA ASP A 106 -2.02 17.35 -12.18
C ASP A 106 -3.51 17.47 -11.86
N ASP A 107 -4.37 17.43 -12.88
CA ASP A 107 -5.83 17.58 -12.74
C ASP A 107 -6.54 16.34 -12.23
N GLN A 108 -5.83 15.26 -11.98
CA GLN A 108 -6.40 14.02 -11.43
C GLN A 108 -7.04 14.25 -10.07
N LEU A 109 -8.24 13.66 -9.89
CA LEU A 109 -8.94 13.63 -8.60
C LEU A 109 -8.48 12.40 -7.81
N ASN A 110 -7.21 12.37 -7.41
CA ASN A 110 -6.61 11.19 -6.81
C ASN A 110 -5.64 11.54 -5.68
N ALA A 111 -5.52 10.59 -4.74
CA ALA A 111 -4.47 10.52 -3.73
C ALA A 111 -4.12 9.07 -3.47
N SER A 112 -2.99 8.78 -2.87
CA SER A 112 -2.59 7.42 -2.50
C SER A 112 -1.61 7.42 -1.34
N CYS A 113 -1.52 6.29 -0.65
CA CYS A 113 -0.45 5.99 0.29
C CYS A 113 0.11 4.60 -0.02
N ALA A 114 1.34 4.55 -0.51
CA ALA A 114 2.02 3.29 -0.73
C ALA A 114 2.54 2.71 0.59
N PRO A 115 2.73 1.37 0.68
CA PRO A 115 3.38 0.74 1.82
C PRO A 115 4.69 1.44 2.19
N GLY A 116 5.02 1.47 3.49
CA GLY A 116 6.19 2.22 3.96
C GLY A 116 5.94 3.71 4.20
N GLY A 117 4.69 4.20 4.01
CA GLY A 117 4.30 5.56 4.37
C GLY A 117 4.52 6.61 3.27
N LYS A 118 4.51 6.22 2.01
CA LYS A 118 4.72 7.11 0.86
C LYS A 118 3.40 7.71 0.39
N ILE A 119 3.09 8.92 0.83
CA ILE A 119 1.83 9.63 0.55
C ILE A 119 2.00 10.52 -0.69
N LEU A 120 1.07 10.41 -1.62
CA LEU A 120 1.02 11.20 -2.83
C LEU A 120 -0.36 11.81 -3.01
N PHE A 121 -0.39 13.12 -3.25
CA PHE A 121 -1.58 13.85 -3.66
C PHE A 121 -1.40 14.45 -5.05
N TYR A 122 -2.47 14.50 -5.81
CA TYR A 122 -2.54 15.28 -7.04
C TYR A 122 -3.27 16.59 -6.75
N SER A 123 -2.79 17.72 -7.35
CA SER A 123 -3.38 19.04 -7.07
C SER A 123 -4.86 19.10 -7.42
N GLY A 124 -5.28 18.38 -8.45
CA GLY A 124 -6.65 18.37 -8.94
C GLY A 124 -7.68 17.98 -7.88
N ILE A 125 -7.38 17.01 -7.00
CA ILE A 125 -8.34 16.62 -5.95
C ILE A 125 -8.56 17.74 -4.93
N ILE A 126 -7.51 18.52 -4.64
CA ILE A 126 -7.56 19.62 -3.67
C ILE A 126 -8.23 20.85 -4.30
N ASP A 127 -7.74 21.25 -5.49
CA ASP A 127 -8.09 22.51 -6.13
C ASP A 127 -9.50 22.48 -6.75
N ARG A 128 -9.86 21.37 -7.44
CA ARG A 128 -11.16 21.26 -8.12
C ARG A 128 -12.31 20.95 -7.18
N LEU A 129 -12.04 20.29 -6.06
CA LEU A 129 -13.05 20.00 -5.03
C LEU A 129 -13.01 21.03 -3.89
N GLU A 130 -12.11 22.01 -3.95
CA GLU A 130 -11.95 23.08 -2.95
C GLU A 130 -11.85 22.52 -1.52
N LEU A 131 -11.06 21.43 -1.34
CA LEU A 131 -11.02 20.67 -0.11
C LEU A 131 -10.51 21.49 1.08
N SER A 132 -11.26 21.44 2.18
CA SER A 132 -10.84 21.88 3.51
C SER A 132 -9.76 20.97 4.09
N ASP A 133 -9.11 21.40 5.19
CA ASP A 133 -8.10 20.57 5.89
C ASP A 133 -8.71 19.28 6.44
N ASP A 134 -9.94 19.34 6.95
CA ASP A 134 -10.65 18.17 7.48
C ASP A 134 -10.96 17.14 6.38
N GLU A 135 -11.35 17.59 5.19
CA GLU A 135 -11.61 16.71 4.05
C GLU A 135 -10.32 16.08 3.51
N ILE A 136 -9.24 16.86 3.45
CA ILE A 136 -7.92 16.32 3.11
C ILE A 136 -7.49 15.28 4.16
N ALA A 137 -7.70 15.56 5.45
CA ALA A 137 -7.37 14.62 6.52
C ALA A 137 -8.16 13.31 6.41
N GLN A 138 -9.44 13.38 6.03
CA GLN A 138 -10.26 12.17 5.81
C GLN A 138 -9.73 11.34 4.64
N ILE A 139 -9.42 11.98 3.51
CA ILE A 139 -8.86 11.29 2.33
C ILE A 139 -7.50 10.69 2.69
N MET A 140 -6.60 11.47 3.28
CA MET A 140 -5.27 11.01 3.67
C MET A 140 -5.33 9.86 4.67
N GLY A 141 -6.20 9.95 5.67
CA GLY A 141 -6.42 8.87 6.65
C GLY A 141 -6.96 7.59 6.01
N HIS A 142 -7.83 7.71 5.00
CA HIS A 142 -8.29 6.59 4.21
C HIS A 142 -7.15 5.91 3.45
N GLU A 143 -6.29 6.68 2.77
CA GLU A 143 -5.14 6.16 2.04
C GLU A 143 -4.10 5.53 2.99
N ILE A 144 -3.83 6.16 4.14
CA ILE A 144 -2.98 5.59 5.18
C ILE A 144 -3.54 4.23 5.65
N ALA A 145 -4.85 4.13 5.87
CA ALA A 145 -5.47 2.87 6.28
C ALA A 145 -5.30 1.75 5.23
N HIS A 146 -5.31 2.09 3.93
CA HIS A 146 -4.99 1.13 2.86
C HIS A 146 -3.56 0.59 2.98
N ALA A 147 -2.58 1.45 3.26
CA ALA A 147 -1.18 1.05 3.45
C ALA A 147 -1.01 0.18 4.71
N LEU A 148 -1.56 0.62 5.86
CA LEU A 148 -1.49 -0.12 7.13
C LEU A 148 -2.08 -1.53 7.02
N ARG A 149 -3.14 -1.69 6.25
CA ARG A 149 -3.84 -2.97 6.01
C ARG A 149 -3.27 -3.78 4.87
N GLU A 150 -2.21 -3.33 4.22
CA GLU A 150 -1.58 -4.01 3.08
C GLU A 150 -2.60 -4.39 1.98
N HIS A 151 -3.57 -3.51 1.70
CA HIS A 151 -4.60 -3.78 0.70
C HIS A 151 -4.02 -4.01 -0.70
N GLY A 152 -2.89 -3.37 -1.04
CA GLY A 152 -2.15 -3.61 -2.28
C GLY A 152 -1.67 -5.06 -2.38
N ARG A 153 -1.06 -5.60 -1.31
CA ARG A 153 -0.62 -7.00 -1.26
C ARG A 153 -1.78 -7.98 -1.36
N GLU A 154 -2.89 -7.68 -0.68
CA GLU A 154 -4.12 -8.48 -0.80
C GLU A 154 -4.66 -8.48 -2.23
N ALA A 155 -4.69 -7.31 -2.90
CA ALA A 155 -5.16 -7.18 -4.26
C ALA A 155 -4.29 -7.95 -5.26
N ILE A 156 -2.95 -7.86 -5.14
CA ILE A 156 -2.01 -8.63 -5.95
C ILE A 156 -2.22 -10.12 -5.72
N SER A 157 -2.35 -10.56 -4.47
CA SER A 157 -2.58 -11.97 -4.13
C SER A 157 -3.87 -12.52 -4.76
N ARG A 158 -4.95 -11.74 -4.75
CA ARG A 158 -6.21 -12.11 -5.40
C ARG A 158 -6.10 -12.18 -6.91
N ALA A 159 -5.39 -11.24 -7.54
CA ALA A 159 -5.17 -11.23 -8.98
C ALA A 159 -4.43 -12.49 -9.42
N TYR A 160 -3.38 -12.88 -8.72
CA TYR A 160 -2.64 -14.12 -8.97
C TYR A 160 -3.51 -15.37 -8.87
N VAL A 161 -4.30 -15.51 -7.80
CA VAL A 161 -5.21 -16.65 -7.62
C VAL A 161 -6.24 -16.73 -8.75
N THR A 162 -6.78 -15.59 -9.17
CA THR A 162 -7.74 -15.53 -10.27
C THR A 162 -7.10 -15.94 -11.58
N GLN A 163 -5.89 -15.45 -11.88
CA GLN A 163 -5.15 -15.79 -13.09
C GLN A 163 -4.81 -17.29 -13.15
N MET A 164 -4.34 -17.87 -12.05
CA MET A 164 -4.06 -19.31 -11.97
C MET A 164 -5.33 -20.13 -12.15
N GLY A 165 -6.46 -19.72 -11.55
CA GLY A 165 -7.74 -20.41 -11.68
C GLY A 165 -8.25 -20.43 -13.13
N THR A 166 -8.09 -19.32 -13.85
CA THR A 166 -8.48 -19.24 -15.27
C THR A 166 -7.59 -20.09 -16.20
N GLN A 167 -6.29 -20.20 -15.90
CA GLN A 167 -5.36 -21.03 -16.66
C GLN A 167 -5.58 -22.54 -16.46
N LEU A 168 -6.12 -22.94 -15.30
CA LEU A 168 -6.43 -24.36 -15.01
C LEU A 168 -7.80 -24.79 -15.55
N ALA A 169 -8.67 -23.84 -15.88
CA ALA A 169 -10.03 -24.09 -16.35
C ALA A 169 -10.17 -24.04 -17.90
N GLY A 170 -9.11 -23.68 -18.63
CA GLY A 170 -9.04 -23.66 -20.11
C GLY A 170 -8.15 -24.75 -20.66
#